data_a9c0a9565c871e39118fc27b9b082bc2
#
_entry.id   a9c0a9565c871e39118fc27b9b082bc2
#
_cell.length_a   1.000
_cell.length_b   1.000
_cell.length_c   1.000
_cell.angle_alpha   90.00
_cell.angle_beta   90.00
_cell.angle_gamma   90.00
#
_symmetry.space_group_name_H-M   'P 1'
#
loop_
_entity.id
_entity.type
_entity.pdbx_description
1 polymer ?
#
loop_
_entity_poly.entity_id
_entity_poly.type
_entity_poly.pdbx_seq_one_letter_code
_entity_poly.pdbx_strand_id
1 'polypeptide(L)'
;KRLGNAADPFEVLSTYGADATRWYMISNANPWDNLKFDKDGIEEVKRKFFGTLYNTYSFFSLYTNIDGFSYAEEDIPLHERPELDRWILSELHTLIKKVDKFYEEYEPTKAARAISDFTQDYLSNWYVRLSRRRFWKGDYQQDKISAYQTLYTCMLTIAKIGAPIAPFFMDKLYLDLNAVSQKENFESIHLADFPVFEKSYIDKSLERKMEDAQIISSLVLSLRAKEKIKVRQPLQKIMIPVENEEQKASILAVANLIKHEVNIKEIELLEDASDILVKQIKPNFKTLGPKFGREMKSIANVIRNFSKEEISKIELEGEIPIEIDGKMINLELSDVEISSKDIEGWLVANEGSITVALDVTISEDLRREGDARELIKRIQNARKDRGLEVTDRIKLTILKFGDLQESIDNNKEYIMSETLTEELVFVDQLIDGLDIEFDTIKSKILINKM
;
A
#
# COMPACT_ATOMS: atom_id res chain seq x y z
N LYS A 1 7.06 -11.91 40.22
CA LYS A 1 8.45 -12.16 40.74
C LYS A 1 8.65 -13.62 41.15
N ARG A 2 7.72 -14.20 41.90
CA ARG A 2 7.85 -15.59 42.47
C ARG A 2 7.89 -16.69 41.37
N LEU A 3 7.35 -16.44 40.17
CA LEU A 3 7.30 -17.38 39.05
C LEU A 3 8.34 -17.07 37.95
N GLY A 4 9.26 -16.11 38.15
CA GLY A 4 10.26 -15.73 37.18
C GLY A 4 9.71 -15.04 35.92
N ASN A 5 8.43 -14.65 35.91
CA ASN A 5 7.73 -14.07 34.75
C ASN A 5 7.62 -12.52 34.80
N ALA A 6 8.37 -11.86 35.69
CA ALA A 6 8.42 -10.41 35.75
C ALA A 6 9.58 -9.89 34.90
N ALA A 7 9.29 -9.05 33.90
CA ALA A 7 10.33 -8.33 33.17
C ALA A 7 10.98 -7.27 34.07
N ASP A 8 12.30 -7.10 33.97
CA ASP A 8 13.00 -6.00 34.63
C ASP A 8 12.76 -4.70 33.81
N PRO A 9 12.11 -3.68 34.41
CA PRO A 9 11.84 -2.43 33.72
C PRO A 9 13.11 -1.73 33.22
N PHE A 10 14.21 -1.79 33.96
CA PHE A 10 15.45 -1.12 33.58
C PHE A 10 16.12 -1.81 32.39
N GLU A 11 16.09 -3.14 32.35
CA GLU A 11 16.52 -3.91 31.18
C GLU A 11 15.72 -3.53 29.93
N VAL A 12 14.37 -3.50 30.06
CA VAL A 12 13.48 -3.13 28.97
C VAL A 12 13.75 -1.71 28.48
N LEU A 13 13.82 -0.74 29.38
CA LEU A 13 14.06 0.67 29.02
C LEU A 13 15.44 0.89 28.38
N SER A 14 16.47 0.18 28.85
CA SER A 14 17.82 0.28 28.26
C SER A 14 17.91 -0.34 26.86
N THR A 15 17.11 -1.39 26.58
CA THR A 15 17.15 -2.12 25.32
C THR A 15 16.25 -1.49 24.26
N TYR A 16 15.03 -1.12 24.62
CA TYR A 16 14.01 -0.67 23.66
C TYR A 16 13.76 0.84 23.71
N GLY A 17 14.10 1.51 24.79
CA GLY A 17 13.79 2.91 25.03
C GLY A 17 12.44 3.12 25.69
N ALA A 18 12.29 4.29 26.33
CA ALA A 18 11.08 4.62 27.10
C ALA A 18 9.85 4.80 26.21
N ASP A 19 9.99 5.50 25.08
CA ASP A 19 8.87 5.83 24.21
C ASP A 19 8.30 4.61 23.49
N ALA A 20 9.15 3.71 22.98
CA ALA A 20 8.70 2.46 22.38
C ALA A 20 7.96 1.58 23.40
N THR A 21 8.46 1.52 24.63
CA THR A 21 7.82 0.78 25.72
C THR A 21 6.45 1.38 26.08
N ARG A 22 6.36 2.72 26.24
CA ARG A 22 5.08 3.42 26.50
C ARG A 22 4.09 3.21 25.38
N TRP A 23 4.53 3.41 24.14
CA TRP A 23 3.68 3.24 22.96
C TRP A 23 3.11 1.83 22.88
N TYR A 24 3.96 0.81 23.07
CA TYR A 24 3.52 -0.58 23.12
C TYR A 24 2.47 -0.81 24.23
N MET A 25 2.74 -0.38 25.46
CA MET A 25 1.82 -0.59 26.58
C MET A 25 0.46 0.07 26.31
N ILE A 26 0.44 1.26 25.73
CA ILE A 26 -0.79 2.01 25.47
C ILE A 26 -1.53 1.49 24.24
N SER A 27 -0.82 1.15 23.16
CA SER A 27 -1.45 0.71 21.91
C SER A 27 -1.91 -0.75 21.92
N ASN A 28 -1.27 -1.61 22.75
CA ASN A 28 -1.53 -3.04 22.78
C ASN A 28 -2.81 -3.41 23.55
N ALA A 29 -3.07 -2.76 24.67
CA ALA A 29 -4.26 -3.00 25.49
C ALA A 29 -4.85 -1.69 26.01
N ASN A 30 -6.17 -1.65 26.25
CA ASN A 30 -6.79 -0.52 26.89
C ASN A 30 -6.28 -0.40 28.35
N PRO A 31 -6.26 0.80 28.95
CA PRO A 31 -5.75 1.01 30.30
C PRO A 31 -6.44 0.18 31.41
N TRP A 32 -7.67 -0.23 31.17
CA TRP A 32 -8.47 -1.06 32.09
C TRP A 32 -8.38 -2.56 31.84
N ASP A 33 -7.71 -2.96 30.74
CA ASP A 33 -7.53 -4.37 30.37
C ASP A 33 -6.19 -4.90 30.89
N ASN A 34 -6.12 -6.21 31.09
CA ASN A 34 -4.87 -6.87 31.46
C ASN A 34 -3.91 -6.92 30.27
N LEU A 35 -2.79 -6.21 30.36
CA LEU A 35 -1.72 -6.27 29.39
C LEU A 35 -0.89 -7.56 29.57
N LYS A 36 -0.85 -8.41 28.55
CA LYS A 36 0.17 -9.45 28.44
C LYS A 36 1.44 -8.83 27.90
N PHE A 37 2.40 -8.57 28.80
CA PHE A 37 3.65 -7.93 28.42
C PHE A 37 4.51 -8.86 27.58
N ASP A 38 4.91 -8.39 26.40
CA ASP A 38 5.71 -9.12 25.42
C ASP A 38 6.81 -8.22 24.85
N LYS A 39 8.07 -8.67 24.94
CA LYS A 39 9.22 -7.93 24.41
C LYS A 39 9.21 -7.84 22.90
N ASP A 40 8.73 -8.87 22.20
CA ASP A 40 8.62 -8.89 20.74
C ASP A 40 7.62 -7.84 20.23
N GLY A 41 6.54 -7.60 21.00
CA GLY A 41 5.60 -6.52 20.69
C GLY A 41 6.19 -5.12 20.81
N ILE A 42 7.14 -4.91 21.73
CA ILE A 42 7.88 -3.62 21.82
C ILE A 42 8.79 -3.45 20.60
N GLU A 43 9.50 -4.51 20.20
CA GLU A 43 10.36 -4.47 19.00
C GLU A 43 9.53 -4.24 17.73
N GLU A 44 8.34 -4.81 17.67
CA GLU A 44 7.41 -4.56 16.55
C GLU A 44 7.00 -3.09 16.48
N VAL A 45 6.61 -2.47 17.58
CA VAL A 45 6.28 -1.04 17.67
C VAL A 45 7.48 -0.18 17.27
N LYS A 46 8.66 -0.50 17.83
CA LYS A 46 9.91 0.19 17.50
C LYS A 46 10.20 0.14 16.00
N ARG A 47 10.05 -1.01 15.36
CA ARG A 47 10.30 -1.20 13.94
C ARG A 47 9.19 -0.60 13.06
N LYS A 48 7.92 -0.90 13.36
CA LYS A 48 6.80 -0.53 12.49
C LYS A 48 6.40 0.93 12.63
N PHE A 49 6.34 1.48 13.83
CA PHE A 49 5.91 2.87 14.04
C PHE A 49 7.10 3.83 14.07
N PHE A 50 7.97 3.73 15.09
CA PHE A 50 9.10 4.68 15.22
C PHE A 50 10.10 4.56 14.07
N GLY A 51 10.40 3.34 13.64
CA GLY A 51 11.29 3.11 12.50
C GLY A 51 10.72 3.66 11.19
N THR A 52 9.42 3.52 10.97
CA THR A 52 8.74 4.09 9.80
C THR A 52 8.75 5.61 9.82
N LEU A 53 8.43 6.22 10.96
CA LEU A 53 8.46 7.68 11.10
C LEU A 53 9.90 8.24 10.96
N TYR A 54 10.89 7.57 11.56
CA TYR A 54 12.29 7.91 11.41
C TYR A 54 12.77 7.80 9.95
N ASN A 55 12.40 6.74 9.24
CA ASN A 55 12.75 6.57 7.84
C ASN A 55 12.07 7.63 6.95
N THR A 56 10.85 8.02 7.27
CA THR A 56 10.13 9.12 6.60
C THR A 56 10.86 10.45 6.82
N TYR A 57 11.28 10.73 8.05
CA TYR A 57 12.08 11.91 8.37
C TYR A 57 13.44 11.86 7.66
N SER A 58 14.14 10.73 7.67
CA SER A 58 15.44 10.57 7.00
C SER A 58 15.33 10.78 5.49
N PHE A 59 14.25 10.28 4.87
CA PHE A 59 13.94 10.54 3.47
C PHE A 59 13.71 12.04 3.22
N PHE A 60 12.89 12.69 4.01
CA PHE A 60 12.64 14.13 3.94
C PHE A 60 13.94 14.92 4.08
N SER A 61 14.69 14.69 5.16
CA SER A 61 15.96 15.37 5.47
C SER A 61 17.00 15.22 4.36
N LEU A 62 17.12 14.03 3.75
CA LEU A 62 18.03 13.81 2.64
C LEU A 62 17.75 14.76 1.47
N TYR A 63 16.51 14.81 1.01
CA TYR A 63 16.18 15.60 -0.17
C TYR A 63 16.05 17.09 0.12
N THR A 64 15.58 17.50 1.30
CA THR A 64 15.57 18.91 1.70
C THR A 64 16.99 19.47 1.79
N ASN A 65 17.97 18.69 2.24
CA ASN A 65 19.38 19.10 2.26
C ASN A 65 19.96 19.21 0.85
N ILE A 66 19.61 18.32 -0.06
CA ILE A 66 20.07 18.37 -1.47
C ILE A 66 19.50 19.61 -2.17
N ASP A 67 18.21 19.89 -1.99
CA ASP A 67 17.51 20.98 -2.66
C ASP A 67 17.62 22.32 -1.92
N GLY A 68 18.13 22.35 -0.68
CA GLY A 68 18.24 23.55 0.15
C GLY A 68 16.91 24.06 0.70
N PHE A 69 15.88 23.19 0.80
CA PHE A 69 14.57 23.55 1.35
C PHE A 69 14.67 23.90 2.84
N SER A 70 14.30 25.11 3.21
CA SER A 70 14.29 25.60 4.60
C SER A 70 12.92 26.15 5.03
N TYR A 71 11.89 25.89 4.24
CA TYR A 71 10.56 26.45 4.41
C TYR A 71 10.51 28.00 4.35
N ALA A 72 11.40 28.60 3.54
CA ALA A 72 11.39 30.03 3.30
C ALA A 72 10.34 30.48 2.27
N GLU A 73 9.84 29.53 1.49
CA GLU A 73 8.80 29.72 0.49
C GLU A 73 7.45 30.00 1.16
N GLU A 74 6.61 30.79 0.48
CA GLU A 74 5.23 30.99 0.90
C GLU A 74 4.46 29.67 0.90
N ASP A 75 3.52 29.53 1.84
CA ASP A 75 2.68 28.36 1.92
C ASP A 75 1.78 28.23 0.68
N ILE A 76 1.90 27.11 -0.03
CA ILE A 76 1.05 26.83 -1.18
C ILE A 76 -0.38 26.58 -0.70
N PRO A 77 -1.37 27.35 -1.20
CA PRO A 77 -2.77 27.18 -0.82
C PRO A 77 -3.28 25.76 -1.13
N LEU A 78 -4.19 25.24 -0.32
CA LEU A 78 -4.70 23.86 -0.45
C LEU A 78 -5.24 23.56 -1.86
N HIS A 79 -5.97 24.49 -2.48
CA HIS A 79 -6.57 24.30 -3.80
C HIS A 79 -5.56 24.29 -4.95
N GLU A 80 -4.34 24.78 -4.73
CA GLU A 80 -3.23 24.73 -5.70
C GLU A 80 -2.35 23.49 -5.55
N ARG A 81 -2.53 22.74 -4.45
CA ARG A 81 -1.77 21.51 -4.22
C ARG A 81 -2.26 20.38 -5.10
N PRO A 82 -1.37 19.49 -5.56
CA PRO A 82 -1.75 18.23 -6.22
C PRO A 82 -2.75 17.42 -5.40
N GLU A 83 -3.55 16.59 -6.08
CA GLU A 83 -4.59 15.79 -5.44
C GLU A 83 -4.05 14.87 -4.33
N LEU A 84 -2.87 14.29 -4.54
CA LEU A 84 -2.23 13.43 -3.54
C LEU A 84 -1.85 14.20 -2.26
N ASP A 85 -1.42 15.46 -2.38
CA ASP A 85 -1.12 16.30 -1.23
C ASP A 85 -2.41 16.72 -0.50
N ARG A 86 -3.46 17.07 -1.26
CA ARG A 86 -4.78 17.38 -0.69
C ARG A 86 -5.38 16.19 0.05
N TRP A 87 -5.23 14.99 -0.50
CA TRP A 87 -5.68 13.77 0.14
C TRP A 87 -5.01 13.54 1.50
N ILE A 88 -3.68 13.52 1.55
CA ILE A 88 -2.98 13.22 2.80
C ILE A 88 -3.22 14.30 3.86
N LEU A 89 -3.41 15.57 3.45
CA LEU A 89 -3.80 16.63 4.36
C LEU A 89 -5.24 16.47 4.86
N SER A 90 -6.17 15.98 4.03
CA SER A 90 -7.52 15.64 4.46
C SER A 90 -7.52 14.54 5.50
N GLU A 91 -6.78 13.46 5.25
CA GLU A 91 -6.61 12.35 6.21
C GLU A 91 -5.94 12.84 7.51
N LEU A 92 -4.96 13.74 7.41
CA LEU A 92 -4.31 14.34 8.57
C LEU A 92 -5.31 15.12 9.45
N HIS A 93 -6.14 15.97 8.84
CA HIS A 93 -7.15 16.73 9.60
C HIS A 93 -8.27 15.82 10.14
N THR A 94 -8.60 14.73 9.44
CA THR A 94 -9.47 13.67 9.94
C THR A 94 -8.83 12.97 11.15
N LEU A 95 -7.52 12.70 11.10
CA LEU A 95 -6.76 12.12 12.21
C LEU A 95 -6.75 13.05 13.43
N ILE A 96 -6.41 14.34 13.26
CA ILE A 96 -6.41 15.32 14.36
C ILE A 96 -7.76 15.30 15.07
N LYS A 97 -8.86 15.38 14.32
CA LYS A 97 -10.22 15.34 14.88
C LYS A 97 -10.50 14.07 15.67
N LYS A 98 -10.05 12.89 15.16
CA LYS A 98 -10.24 11.60 15.85
C LYS A 98 -9.41 11.51 17.12
N VAL A 99 -8.15 11.92 17.06
CA VAL A 99 -7.21 11.81 18.18
C VAL A 99 -7.58 12.78 19.30
N ASP A 100 -7.96 14.00 18.98
CA ASP A 100 -8.47 14.97 19.95
C ASP A 100 -9.65 14.39 20.74
N LYS A 101 -10.66 13.89 20.02
CA LYS A 101 -11.80 13.21 20.63
C LYS A 101 -11.39 12.01 21.49
N PHE A 102 -10.46 11.18 21.03
CA PHE A 102 -10.03 10.02 21.79
C PHE A 102 -9.31 10.41 23.09
N TYR A 103 -8.52 11.48 23.09
CA TYR A 103 -7.92 12.00 24.32
C TYR A 103 -8.95 12.61 25.27
N GLU A 104 -9.95 13.35 24.78
CA GLU A 104 -11.06 13.84 25.59
C GLU A 104 -11.88 12.72 26.24
N GLU A 105 -12.08 11.59 25.52
CA GLU A 105 -12.82 10.43 25.97
C GLU A 105 -11.97 9.45 26.82
N TYR A 106 -10.70 9.78 27.13
CA TYR A 106 -9.76 8.90 27.85
C TYR A 106 -9.51 7.56 27.15
N GLU A 107 -9.46 7.56 25.79
CA GLU A 107 -9.22 6.41 24.94
C GLU A 107 -7.81 6.45 24.28
N PRO A 108 -6.71 6.46 25.07
CA PRO A 108 -5.36 6.65 24.52
C PRO A 108 -4.94 5.51 23.61
N THR A 109 -5.49 4.30 23.80
CA THR A 109 -5.23 3.16 22.92
C THR A 109 -5.73 3.41 21.51
N LYS A 110 -6.92 3.98 21.35
CA LYS A 110 -7.48 4.34 20.05
C LYS A 110 -6.67 5.47 19.40
N ALA A 111 -6.24 6.45 20.20
CA ALA A 111 -5.37 7.52 19.72
C ALA A 111 -4.03 6.98 19.20
N ALA A 112 -3.32 6.15 19.99
CA ALA A 112 -2.04 5.57 19.58
C ALA A 112 -2.15 4.73 18.33
N ARG A 113 -3.20 3.90 18.19
CA ARG A 113 -3.45 3.09 16.98
C ARG A 113 -3.72 3.96 15.77
N ALA A 114 -4.61 4.94 15.87
CA ALA A 114 -4.92 5.85 14.76
C ALA A 114 -3.68 6.61 14.26
N ILE A 115 -2.81 7.07 15.16
CA ILE A 115 -1.54 7.72 14.80
C ILE A 115 -0.60 6.72 14.11
N SER A 116 -0.51 5.48 14.62
CA SER A 116 0.32 4.43 14.02
C SER A 116 -0.15 4.06 12.62
N ASP A 117 -1.46 3.84 12.45
CA ASP A 117 -2.08 3.48 11.17
C ASP A 117 -1.86 4.59 10.14
N PHE A 118 -2.11 5.85 10.51
CA PHE A 118 -1.85 6.98 9.61
C PHE A 118 -0.38 7.05 9.19
N THR A 119 0.54 6.89 10.14
CA THR A 119 1.98 6.98 9.87
C THR A 119 2.46 5.88 8.92
N GLN A 120 1.98 4.64 9.14
CA GLN A 120 2.40 3.48 8.36
C GLN A 120 1.68 3.39 7.02
N ASP A 121 0.34 3.38 7.07
CA ASP A 121 -0.46 2.98 5.91
C ASP A 121 -0.74 4.16 4.98
N TYR A 122 -1.01 5.36 5.51
CA TYR A 122 -1.31 6.53 4.69
C TYR A 122 -0.04 7.32 4.34
N LEU A 123 0.75 7.72 5.34
CA LEU A 123 1.89 8.61 5.09
C LEU A 123 3.05 7.86 4.41
N SER A 124 3.55 6.79 5.01
CA SER A 124 4.75 6.11 4.51
C SER A 124 4.45 5.20 3.31
N ASN A 125 3.48 4.28 3.45
CA ASN A 125 3.20 3.25 2.46
C ASN A 125 2.49 3.79 1.22
N TRP A 126 1.81 4.94 1.32
CA TRP A 126 1.11 5.56 0.21
C TRP A 126 1.70 6.90 -0.18
N TYR A 127 1.55 7.94 0.63
CA TYR A 127 1.95 9.28 0.25
C TYR A 127 3.43 9.38 -0.13
N VAL A 128 4.34 8.98 0.78
CA VAL A 128 5.80 9.06 0.53
C VAL A 128 6.20 8.18 -0.64
N ARG A 129 5.68 6.95 -0.71
CA ARG A 129 6.01 6.01 -1.78
C ARG A 129 5.59 6.52 -3.17
N LEU A 130 4.38 7.05 -3.30
CA LEU A 130 3.84 7.58 -4.55
C LEU A 130 4.49 8.92 -4.95
N SER A 131 4.89 9.72 -3.95
CA SER A 131 5.53 11.02 -4.16
C SER A 131 7.04 10.93 -4.40
N ARG A 132 7.69 9.77 -4.28
CA ARG A 132 9.16 9.65 -4.35
C ARG A 132 9.79 10.35 -5.53
N ARG A 133 9.20 10.21 -6.73
CA ARG A 133 9.73 10.81 -7.96
C ARG A 133 9.74 12.34 -7.92
N ARG A 134 8.79 12.96 -7.22
CA ARG A 134 8.71 14.42 -7.03
C ARG A 134 9.91 14.95 -6.25
N PHE A 135 10.42 14.16 -5.28
CA PHE A 135 11.57 14.57 -4.46
C PHE A 135 12.91 14.42 -5.19
N TRP A 136 13.14 13.35 -5.94
CA TRP A 136 14.45 13.10 -6.51
C TRP A 136 14.60 13.48 -8.00
N LYS A 137 13.52 13.55 -8.76
CA LYS A 137 13.54 13.75 -10.22
C LYS A 137 13.01 15.12 -10.67
N GLY A 138 12.17 15.75 -9.87
CA GLY A 138 11.55 17.02 -10.23
C GLY A 138 12.49 18.22 -10.03
N ASP A 139 12.32 19.25 -10.86
CA ASP A 139 12.93 20.56 -10.62
C ASP A 139 12.38 21.17 -9.33
N TYR A 140 13.15 22.10 -8.72
CA TYR A 140 12.73 22.80 -7.52
C TYR A 140 11.67 23.86 -7.87
N GLN A 141 10.45 23.41 -8.08
CA GLN A 141 9.28 24.20 -8.47
C GLN A 141 8.09 23.90 -7.57
N GLN A 142 6.96 24.55 -7.83
CA GLN A 142 5.75 24.49 -6.99
C GLN A 142 5.32 23.08 -6.59
N ASP A 143 5.38 22.09 -7.50
CA ASP A 143 5.01 20.71 -7.19
C ASP A 143 5.93 20.08 -6.12
N LYS A 144 7.24 20.27 -6.25
CA LYS A 144 8.21 19.76 -5.28
C LYS A 144 8.10 20.49 -3.95
N ILE A 145 7.95 21.82 -3.97
CA ILE A 145 7.74 22.62 -2.77
C ILE A 145 6.46 22.19 -2.04
N SER A 146 5.37 21.95 -2.78
CA SER A 146 4.12 21.43 -2.22
C SER A 146 4.35 20.09 -1.50
N ALA A 147 5.13 19.18 -2.11
CA ALA A 147 5.46 17.88 -1.48
C ALA A 147 6.26 18.07 -0.19
N TYR A 148 7.25 18.97 -0.17
CA TYR A 148 8.02 19.26 1.04
C TYR A 148 7.16 19.87 2.15
N GLN A 149 6.37 20.89 1.84
CA GLN A 149 5.47 21.52 2.81
C GLN A 149 4.45 20.54 3.37
N THR A 150 3.89 19.68 2.51
CA THR A 150 2.92 18.66 2.92
C THR A 150 3.54 17.62 3.85
N LEU A 151 4.71 17.09 3.49
CA LEU A 151 5.39 16.07 4.31
C LEU A 151 5.87 16.66 5.65
N TYR A 152 6.39 17.88 5.64
CA TYR A 152 6.73 18.63 6.86
C TYR A 152 5.51 18.76 7.77
N THR A 153 4.38 19.24 7.25
CA THR A 153 3.14 19.42 8.01
C THR A 153 2.67 18.10 8.62
N CYS A 154 2.71 16.98 7.86
CA CYS A 154 2.33 15.67 8.38
C CYS A 154 3.24 15.24 9.55
N MET A 155 4.55 15.35 9.40
CA MET A 155 5.51 14.92 10.44
C MET A 155 5.41 15.78 11.69
N LEU A 156 5.30 17.11 11.54
CA LEU A 156 5.14 18.02 12.66
C LEU A 156 3.85 17.75 13.44
N THR A 157 2.74 17.52 12.71
CA THR A 157 1.45 17.19 13.33
C THR A 157 1.50 15.86 14.06
N ILE A 158 2.07 14.81 13.45
CA ILE A 158 2.26 13.50 14.10
C ILE A 158 3.09 13.68 15.38
N ALA A 159 4.15 14.48 15.34
CA ALA A 159 4.94 14.76 16.53
C ALA A 159 4.08 15.39 17.63
N LYS A 160 3.29 16.43 17.32
CA LYS A 160 2.44 17.13 18.30
C LYS A 160 1.36 16.22 18.90
N ILE A 161 0.62 15.44 18.09
CA ILE A 161 -0.44 14.55 18.61
C ILE A 161 0.11 13.29 19.29
N GLY A 162 1.34 12.87 18.99
CA GLY A 162 2.00 11.72 19.59
C GLY A 162 2.80 12.04 20.86
N ALA A 163 3.13 13.32 21.11
CA ALA A 163 3.94 13.75 22.25
C ALA A 163 3.39 13.33 23.62
N PRO A 164 2.07 13.30 23.88
CA PRO A 164 1.55 12.83 25.16
C PRO A 164 1.95 11.37 25.49
N ILE A 165 2.19 10.53 24.49
CA ILE A 165 2.55 9.11 24.68
C ILE A 165 4.06 8.90 24.53
N ALA A 166 4.69 9.52 23.54
CA ALA A 166 6.11 9.37 23.18
C ALA A 166 6.87 10.70 23.28
N PRO A 167 7.04 11.25 24.51
CA PRO A 167 7.51 12.62 24.70
C PRO A 167 8.92 12.89 24.16
N PHE A 168 9.83 11.93 24.26
CA PHE A 168 11.23 12.17 23.89
C PHE A 168 11.49 12.12 22.39
N PHE A 169 10.95 11.11 21.72
CA PHE A 169 11.09 10.96 20.27
C PHE A 169 10.37 12.10 19.52
N MET A 170 9.16 12.43 19.98
CA MET A 170 8.34 13.48 19.31
C MET A 170 8.94 14.87 19.53
N ASP A 171 9.49 15.13 20.73
CA ASP A 171 10.20 16.39 20.98
C ASP A 171 11.47 16.52 20.11
N LYS A 172 12.24 15.44 19.99
CA LYS A 172 13.43 15.42 19.10
C LYS A 172 13.04 15.67 17.64
N LEU A 173 12.00 15.02 17.13
CA LEU A 173 11.52 15.24 15.77
C LEU A 173 11.04 16.69 15.55
N TYR A 174 10.31 17.23 16.50
CA TYR A 174 9.87 18.64 16.50
C TYR A 174 11.06 19.58 16.45
N LEU A 175 12.04 19.40 17.32
CA LEU A 175 13.24 20.24 17.38
C LEU A 175 14.04 20.19 16.09
N ASP A 176 14.21 18.99 15.50
CA ASP A 176 14.95 18.82 14.24
C ASP A 176 14.24 19.50 13.06
N LEU A 177 12.93 19.40 12.98
CA LEU A 177 12.12 20.07 11.96
C LEU A 177 12.18 21.61 12.15
N ASN A 178 12.03 22.09 13.37
CA ASN A 178 12.01 23.52 13.69
C ASN A 178 13.38 24.19 13.60
N ALA A 179 14.46 23.46 13.83
CA ALA A 179 15.82 24.00 13.74
C ALA A 179 16.13 24.61 12.36
N VAL A 180 15.51 24.08 11.30
CA VAL A 180 15.69 24.55 9.92
C VAL A 180 14.58 25.51 9.52
N SER A 181 13.33 25.17 9.77
CA SER A 181 12.17 25.95 9.31
C SER A 181 11.88 27.22 10.13
N GLN A 182 12.19 27.19 11.43
CA GLN A 182 11.87 28.25 12.41
C GLN A 182 10.39 28.69 12.38
N LYS A 183 9.48 27.78 12.00
CA LYS A 183 8.04 28.05 11.93
C LYS A 183 7.35 27.97 13.30
N GLU A 184 7.93 27.25 14.25
CA GLU A 184 7.40 27.06 15.60
C GLU A 184 8.10 27.98 16.61
N ASN A 185 7.32 28.58 17.51
CA ASN A 185 7.82 29.58 18.45
C ASN A 185 8.28 29.01 19.79
N PHE A 186 8.06 27.72 20.05
CA PHE A 186 8.37 27.08 21.32
C PHE A 186 9.65 26.28 21.29
N GLU A 187 10.40 26.31 22.38
CA GLU A 187 11.67 25.59 22.55
C GLU A 187 11.50 24.07 22.77
N SER A 188 10.27 23.61 22.98
CA SER A 188 9.93 22.18 23.13
C SER A 188 8.50 21.97 22.66
N ILE A 189 8.24 20.79 22.08
CA ILE A 189 6.90 20.36 21.66
C ILE A 189 5.89 20.37 22.82
N HIS A 190 6.39 20.17 24.05
CA HIS A 190 5.55 20.13 25.26
C HIS A 190 5.02 21.50 25.68
N LEU A 191 5.52 22.57 25.09
CA LEU A 191 5.04 23.94 25.26
C LEU A 191 4.16 24.41 24.09
N ALA A 192 4.16 23.64 22.99
CA ALA A 192 3.38 23.97 21.81
C ALA A 192 1.91 23.57 21.97
N ASP A 193 1.04 24.33 21.30
CA ASP A 193 -0.39 24.03 21.27
C ASP A 193 -0.69 22.69 20.56
N PHE A 194 -1.72 22.01 21.05
CA PHE A 194 -2.24 20.81 20.40
C PHE A 194 -2.87 21.21 19.05
N PRO A 195 -2.65 20.44 17.98
CA PRO A 195 -3.18 20.80 16.67
C PRO A 195 -4.70 20.83 16.63
N VAL A 196 -5.26 21.83 15.97
CA VAL A 196 -6.69 21.94 15.73
C VAL A 196 -7.01 21.53 14.30
N PHE A 197 -8.02 20.69 14.11
CA PHE A 197 -8.45 20.33 12.76
C PHE A 197 -9.22 21.49 12.09
N GLU A 198 -8.98 21.65 10.82
CA GLU A 198 -9.73 22.61 9.99
C GLU A 198 -10.67 21.86 9.05
N LYS A 199 -11.96 22.15 9.14
CA LYS A 199 -12.98 21.47 8.33
C LYS A 199 -12.79 21.68 6.83
N SER A 200 -12.21 22.80 6.43
CA SER A 200 -11.91 23.14 5.03
C SER A 200 -10.90 22.20 4.36
N TYR A 201 -10.07 21.51 5.14
CA TYR A 201 -9.12 20.53 4.63
C TYR A 201 -9.75 19.14 4.42
N ILE A 202 -10.88 18.86 5.09
CA ILE A 202 -11.48 17.51 5.07
C ILE A 202 -12.35 17.35 3.82
N ASP A 203 -11.89 16.50 2.89
CA ASP A 203 -12.60 16.09 1.68
C ASP A 203 -12.93 14.58 1.73
N LYS A 204 -14.12 14.24 2.22
CA LYS A 204 -14.55 12.85 2.37
C LYS A 204 -14.74 12.12 1.03
N SER A 205 -14.99 12.85 -0.04
CA SER A 205 -15.07 12.24 -1.38
C SER A 205 -13.68 11.79 -1.84
N LEU A 206 -12.67 12.64 -1.62
CA LEU A 206 -11.29 12.32 -1.97
C LEU A 206 -10.72 11.19 -1.09
N GLU A 207 -11.00 11.22 0.24
CA GLU A 207 -10.62 10.12 1.14
C GLU A 207 -11.18 8.78 0.66
N ARG A 208 -12.49 8.72 0.31
CA ARG A 208 -13.12 7.49 -0.20
C ARG A 208 -12.50 6.99 -1.51
N LYS A 209 -12.25 7.89 -2.47
CA LYS A 209 -11.59 7.51 -3.73
C LYS A 209 -10.23 6.87 -3.51
N MET A 210 -9.47 7.40 -2.58
CA MET A 210 -8.16 6.87 -2.25
C MET A 210 -8.24 5.57 -1.44
N GLU A 211 -9.25 5.40 -0.59
CA GLU A 211 -9.56 4.14 0.09
C GLU A 211 -9.87 3.04 -0.94
N ASP A 212 -10.72 3.32 -1.93
CA ASP A 212 -10.99 2.41 -3.04
C ASP A 212 -9.70 2.02 -3.77
N ALA A 213 -8.83 3.00 -4.06
CA ALA A 213 -7.53 2.73 -4.68
C ALA A 213 -6.63 1.84 -3.82
N GLN A 214 -6.65 2.03 -2.50
CA GLN A 214 -5.89 1.21 -1.55
C GLN A 214 -6.41 -0.22 -1.51
N ILE A 215 -7.71 -0.42 -1.42
CA ILE A 215 -8.36 -1.73 -1.42
C ILE A 215 -8.06 -2.46 -2.74
N ILE A 216 -8.30 -1.83 -3.89
CA ILE A 216 -8.02 -2.41 -5.21
C ILE A 216 -6.56 -2.82 -5.32
N SER A 217 -5.64 -1.95 -4.93
CA SER A 217 -4.21 -2.24 -4.98
C SER A 217 -3.81 -3.39 -4.07
N SER A 218 -4.37 -3.44 -2.86
CA SER A 218 -4.15 -4.52 -1.90
C SER A 218 -4.62 -5.86 -2.44
N LEU A 219 -5.81 -5.91 -3.04
CA LEU A 219 -6.36 -7.11 -3.67
C LEU A 219 -5.45 -7.60 -4.81
N VAL A 220 -5.04 -6.71 -5.72
CA VAL A 220 -4.14 -7.07 -6.83
C VAL A 220 -2.80 -7.59 -6.32
N LEU A 221 -2.20 -6.93 -5.32
CA LEU A 221 -0.92 -7.36 -4.74
C LEU A 221 -1.05 -8.72 -4.04
N SER A 222 -2.18 -8.99 -3.38
CA SER A 222 -2.50 -10.29 -2.79
C SER A 222 -2.59 -11.39 -3.85
N LEU A 223 -3.28 -11.12 -4.97
CA LEU A 223 -3.38 -12.06 -6.09
C LEU A 223 -2.02 -12.34 -6.73
N ARG A 224 -1.19 -11.31 -6.92
CA ARG A 224 0.19 -11.46 -7.39
C ARG A 224 1.03 -12.34 -6.44
N ALA A 225 0.89 -12.14 -5.14
CA ALA A 225 1.61 -12.93 -4.14
C ALA A 225 1.20 -14.40 -4.16
N LYS A 226 -0.08 -14.70 -4.36
CA LYS A 226 -0.62 -16.07 -4.51
C LYS A 226 0.05 -16.81 -5.66
N GLU A 227 0.26 -16.15 -6.80
CA GLU A 227 0.93 -16.69 -7.99
C GLU A 227 2.45 -16.46 -8.01
N LYS A 228 3.01 -15.86 -6.95
CA LYS A 228 4.45 -15.54 -6.85
C LYS A 228 4.95 -14.61 -7.97
N ILE A 229 4.06 -13.81 -8.56
CA ILE A 229 4.39 -12.83 -9.59
C ILE A 229 4.93 -11.57 -8.91
N LYS A 230 6.19 -11.23 -9.19
CA LYS A 230 6.83 -10.00 -8.66
C LYS A 230 6.07 -8.76 -9.13
N VAL A 231 5.96 -7.73 -8.29
CA VAL A 231 5.31 -6.46 -8.69
C VAL A 231 6.04 -5.79 -9.86
N ARG A 232 7.34 -6.00 -10.02
CA ARG A 232 8.12 -5.49 -11.16
C ARG A 232 7.78 -6.14 -12.49
N GLN A 233 7.21 -7.35 -12.49
CA GLN A 233 6.66 -7.95 -13.69
C GLN A 233 5.35 -7.24 -14.04
N PRO A 234 5.27 -6.46 -15.11
CA PRO A 234 4.00 -5.85 -15.51
C PRO A 234 3.00 -6.92 -15.94
N LEU A 235 1.73 -6.68 -15.68
CA LEU A 235 0.63 -7.48 -16.17
C LEU A 235 -0.30 -6.63 -17.03
N GLN A 236 -1.07 -7.29 -17.88
CA GLN A 236 -1.85 -6.58 -18.89
C GLN A 236 -3.02 -5.84 -18.25
N LYS A 237 -3.88 -6.54 -17.49
CA LYS A 237 -5.18 -5.98 -17.17
C LYS A 237 -5.74 -6.46 -15.82
N ILE A 238 -6.52 -5.59 -15.19
CA ILE A 238 -7.50 -5.97 -14.18
C ILE A 238 -8.90 -5.60 -14.65
N MET A 239 -9.88 -6.37 -14.21
CA MET A 239 -11.31 -6.08 -14.38
C MET A 239 -11.93 -5.81 -13.02
N ILE A 240 -12.79 -4.78 -12.95
CA ILE A 240 -13.46 -4.37 -11.72
C ILE A 240 -14.95 -4.17 -12.04
N PRO A 241 -15.84 -4.99 -11.49
CA PRO A 241 -17.28 -4.74 -11.55
C PRO A 241 -17.62 -3.47 -10.77
N VAL A 242 -18.49 -2.66 -11.33
CA VAL A 242 -18.98 -1.43 -10.69
C VAL A 242 -20.49 -1.47 -10.53
N GLU A 243 -20.98 -1.03 -9.37
CA GLU A 243 -22.39 -1.08 -9.03
C GLU A 243 -23.18 0.10 -9.62
N ASN A 244 -22.50 1.23 -9.85
CA ASN A 244 -23.12 2.47 -10.29
C ASN A 244 -22.10 3.44 -10.91
N GLU A 245 -22.60 4.50 -11.57
CA GLU A 245 -21.77 5.51 -12.24
C GLU A 245 -20.91 6.33 -11.24
N GLU A 246 -21.31 6.47 -9.99
CA GLU A 246 -20.52 7.17 -8.96
C GLU A 246 -19.25 6.38 -8.63
N GLN A 247 -19.39 5.08 -8.40
CA GLN A 247 -18.24 4.19 -8.16
C GLN A 247 -17.32 4.12 -9.39
N LYS A 248 -17.90 4.04 -10.58
CA LYS A 248 -17.17 4.07 -11.85
C LYS A 248 -16.33 5.36 -11.97
N ALA A 249 -16.93 6.52 -11.74
CA ALA A 249 -16.23 7.79 -11.77
C ALA A 249 -15.13 7.89 -10.71
N SER A 250 -15.39 7.37 -9.49
CA SER A 250 -14.43 7.29 -8.40
C SER A 250 -13.18 6.50 -8.80
N ILE A 251 -13.35 5.28 -9.33
CA ILE A 251 -12.24 4.42 -9.73
C ILE A 251 -11.48 5.00 -10.92
N LEU A 252 -12.18 5.57 -11.91
CA LEU A 252 -11.53 6.20 -13.07
C LEU A 252 -10.65 7.38 -12.66
N ALA A 253 -11.06 8.16 -11.68
CA ALA A 253 -10.27 9.29 -11.17
C ALA A 253 -8.91 8.84 -10.60
N VAL A 254 -8.82 7.67 -9.99
CA VAL A 254 -7.60 7.12 -9.38
C VAL A 254 -6.95 6.00 -10.21
N ALA A 255 -7.47 5.73 -11.42
CA ALA A 255 -7.02 4.62 -12.25
C ALA A 255 -5.52 4.65 -12.56
N ASN A 256 -4.95 5.82 -12.86
CA ASN A 256 -3.52 5.94 -13.12
C ASN A 256 -2.67 5.62 -11.88
N LEU A 257 -3.12 6.03 -10.72
CA LEU A 257 -2.47 5.75 -9.45
C LEU A 257 -2.45 4.23 -9.19
N ILE A 258 -3.59 3.55 -9.35
CA ILE A 258 -3.69 2.09 -9.20
C ILE A 258 -2.77 1.39 -10.20
N LYS A 259 -2.82 1.77 -11.49
CA LYS A 259 -1.96 1.16 -12.53
C LYS A 259 -0.48 1.25 -12.20
N HIS A 260 -0.03 2.40 -11.72
CA HIS A 260 1.37 2.58 -11.31
C HIS A 260 1.72 1.78 -10.08
N GLU A 261 0.83 1.75 -9.08
CA GLU A 261 1.05 1.06 -7.81
C GLU A 261 1.21 -0.45 -7.99
N VAL A 262 0.33 -1.07 -8.76
CA VAL A 262 0.32 -2.52 -8.94
C VAL A 262 0.95 -2.99 -10.25
N ASN A 263 1.53 -2.06 -11.04
CA ASN A 263 2.21 -2.31 -12.30
C ASN A 263 1.36 -3.10 -13.30
N ILE A 264 0.19 -2.55 -13.64
CA ILE A 264 -0.69 -3.04 -14.69
C ILE A 264 -0.86 -1.98 -15.79
N LYS A 265 -1.19 -2.43 -17.01
CA LYS A 265 -1.36 -1.54 -18.16
C LYS A 265 -2.76 -0.95 -18.25
N GLU A 266 -3.79 -1.75 -17.92
CA GLU A 266 -5.18 -1.42 -18.17
C GLU A 266 -6.10 -1.79 -17.02
N ILE A 267 -7.11 -0.95 -16.78
CA ILE A 267 -8.23 -1.21 -15.90
C ILE A 267 -9.49 -1.21 -16.75
N GLU A 268 -10.21 -2.32 -16.77
CA GLU A 268 -11.51 -2.46 -17.41
C GLU A 268 -12.60 -2.48 -16.33
N LEU A 269 -13.59 -1.59 -16.47
CA LEU A 269 -14.73 -1.54 -15.58
C LEU A 269 -15.91 -2.27 -16.23
N LEU A 270 -16.54 -3.17 -15.48
CA LEU A 270 -17.63 -4.02 -15.94
C LEU A 270 -18.93 -3.59 -15.26
N GLU A 271 -20.04 -3.65 -16.00
CA GLU A 271 -21.38 -3.38 -15.45
C GLU A 271 -21.90 -4.58 -14.64
N ASP A 272 -21.39 -5.79 -14.89
CA ASP A 272 -21.79 -7.00 -14.20
C ASP A 272 -20.56 -7.86 -13.79
N ALA A 273 -20.59 -8.37 -12.56
CA ALA A 273 -19.59 -9.30 -12.05
C ALA A 273 -19.69 -10.70 -12.68
N SER A 274 -20.77 -11.02 -13.37
CA SER A 274 -20.98 -12.32 -14.03
C SER A 274 -19.98 -12.60 -15.16
N ASP A 275 -19.33 -11.56 -15.68
CA ASP A 275 -18.33 -11.68 -16.74
C ASP A 275 -16.98 -12.17 -16.24
N ILE A 276 -16.72 -12.05 -14.94
CA ILE A 276 -15.43 -12.46 -14.32
C ILE A 276 -15.53 -13.58 -13.29
N LEU A 277 -16.75 -13.95 -12.90
CA LEU A 277 -17.00 -14.98 -11.91
C LEU A 277 -17.84 -16.09 -12.53
N VAL A 278 -17.23 -17.25 -12.77
CA VAL A 278 -18.02 -18.47 -12.99
C VAL A 278 -18.52 -18.91 -11.61
N LYS A 279 -19.71 -18.47 -11.25
CA LYS A 279 -20.37 -18.95 -10.04
C LYS A 279 -20.60 -20.44 -10.17
N GLN A 280 -20.18 -21.20 -9.20
CA GLN A 280 -20.49 -22.61 -9.04
C GLN A 280 -21.40 -22.76 -7.84
N ILE A 281 -22.44 -23.55 -8.00
CA ILE A 281 -23.39 -23.84 -6.94
C ILE A 281 -23.28 -25.33 -6.55
N LYS A 282 -23.27 -25.60 -5.27
CA LYS A 282 -23.28 -26.94 -4.72
C LYS A 282 -24.42 -27.09 -3.73
N PRO A 283 -25.04 -28.28 -3.66
CA PRO A 283 -26.04 -28.55 -2.64
C PRO A 283 -25.43 -28.59 -1.24
N ASN A 284 -26.05 -27.89 -0.29
CA ASN A 284 -25.69 -27.98 1.12
C ASN A 284 -26.40 -29.19 1.75
N PHE A 285 -25.70 -30.30 1.82
CA PHE A 285 -26.27 -31.54 2.34
C PHE A 285 -26.67 -31.50 3.82
N LYS A 286 -26.11 -30.56 4.59
CA LYS A 286 -26.46 -30.40 6.01
C LYS A 286 -27.88 -29.86 6.22
N THR A 287 -28.33 -28.99 5.32
CA THR A 287 -29.65 -28.39 5.35
C THR A 287 -30.65 -29.20 4.52
N LEU A 288 -30.25 -29.67 3.34
CA LEU A 288 -31.12 -30.45 2.43
C LEU A 288 -31.48 -31.81 2.99
N GLY A 289 -30.57 -32.48 3.71
CA GLY A 289 -30.84 -33.83 4.25
C GLY A 289 -32.03 -33.88 5.18
N PRO A 290 -32.12 -33.07 6.23
CA PRO A 290 -33.26 -32.99 7.13
C PRO A 290 -34.57 -32.52 6.47
N LYS A 291 -34.48 -31.62 5.47
CA LYS A 291 -35.66 -31.05 4.79
C LYS A 291 -36.32 -32.02 3.79
N PHE A 292 -35.51 -32.73 3.00
CA PHE A 292 -36.00 -33.39 1.79
C PHE A 292 -35.68 -34.91 1.70
N GLY A 293 -34.94 -35.47 2.62
CA GLY A 293 -34.74 -36.91 2.80
C GLY A 293 -34.49 -37.69 1.50
N ARG A 294 -35.47 -38.46 1.04
CA ARG A 294 -35.36 -39.31 -0.17
C ARG A 294 -35.23 -38.55 -1.47
N GLU A 295 -35.75 -37.32 -1.56
CA GLU A 295 -35.75 -36.48 -2.76
C GLU A 295 -34.38 -35.71 -2.91
N MET A 296 -33.53 -35.74 -1.88
CA MET A 296 -32.24 -35.03 -1.82
C MET A 296 -31.35 -35.28 -3.04
N LYS A 297 -31.35 -36.53 -3.58
CA LYS A 297 -30.51 -36.86 -4.75
C LYS A 297 -30.96 -36.12 -6.02
N SER A 298 -32.27 -36.05 -6.25
CA SER A 298 -32.85 -35.35 -7.40
C SER A 298 -32.65 -33.86 -7.28
N ILE A 299 -32.88 -33.29 -6.08
CA ILE A 299 -32.65 -31.88 -5.77
C ILE A 299 -31.19 -31.52 -5.98
N ALA A 300 -30.22 -32.31 -5.45
CA ALA A 300 -28.81 -32.08 -5.61
C ALA A 300 -28.35 -32.09 -7.08
N ASN A 301 -28.99 -32.89 -7.91
CA ASN A 301 -28.73 -32.92 -9.35
C ASN A 301 -29.24 -31.67 -10.07
N VAL A 302 -30.41 -31.18 -9.70
CA VAL A 302 -30.99 -29.93 -10.23
C VAL A 302 -30.09 -28.74 -9.83
N ILE A 303 -29.71 -28.63 -8.55
CA ILE A 303 -28.83 -27.55 -8.05
C ILE A 303 -27.51 -27.50 -8.82
N ARG A 304 -26.88 -28.65 -9.10
CA ARG A 304 -25.61 -28.69 -9.84
C ARG A 304 -25.70 -28.19 -11.28
N ASN A 305 -26.89 -28.18 -11.86
CA ASN A 305 -27.13 -27.77 -13.23
C ASN A 305 -27.82 -26.38 -13.33
N PHE A 306 -27.84 -25.63 -12.22
CA PHE A 306 -28.37 -24.26 -12.24
C PHE A 306 -27.63 -23.41 -13.26
N SER A 307 -28.40 -22.66 -14.05
CA SER A 307 -27.86 -21.63 -14.94
C SER A 307 -27.31 -20.43 -14.14
N LYS A 308 -26.58 -19.54 -14.80
CA LYS A 308 -26.07 -18.29 -14.18
C LYS A 308 -27.23 -17.44 -13.64
N GLU A 309 -28.35 -17.39 -14.37
CA GLU A 309 -29.54 -16.63 -14.02
C GLU A 309 -30.22 -17.22 -12.76
N GLU A 310 -30.28 -18.55 -12.66
CA GLU A 310 -30.85 -19.22 -11.48
C GLU A 310 -29.98 -19.04 -10.24
N ILE A 311 -28.66 -19.10 -10.40
CA ILE A 311 -27.72 -18.83 -9.30
C ILE A 311 -27.85 -17.37 -8.83
N SER A 312 -27.91 -16.41 -9.76
CA SER A 312 -28.11 -15.01 -9.42
C SER A 312 -29.46 -14.75 -8.76
N LYS A 313 -30.50 -15.45 -9.20
CA LYS A 313 -31.84 -15.31 -8.65
C LYS A 313 -31.92 -15.76 -7.19
N ILE A 314 -31.40 -16.95 -6.86
CA ILE A 314 -31.42 -17.43 -5.47
C ILE A 314 -30.55 -16.57 -4.55
N GLU A 315 -29.48 -15.96 -5.07
CA GLU A 315 -28.60 -15.06 -4.31
C GLU A 315 -29.28 -13.73 -3.99
N LEU A 316 -30.05 -13.18 -4.93
CA LEU A 316 -30.76 -11.89 -4.79
C LEU A 316 -32.07 -12.01 -4.04
N GLU A 317 -32.86 -13.04 -4.37
CA GLU A 317 -34.23 -13.22 -3.82
C GLU A 317 -34.21 -14.04 -2.53
N GLY A 318 -33.11 -14.74 -2.22
CA GLY A 318 -32.98 -15.60 -1.05
C GLY A 318 -33.61 -16.99 -1.20
N GLU A 319 -34.45 -17.19 -2.25
CA GLU A 319 -35.12 -18.43 -2.53
C GLU A 319 -35.39 -18.61 -4.04
N ILE A 320 -35.57 -19.86 -4.48
CA ILE A 320 -35.92 -20.20 -5.86
C ILE A 320 -36.83 -21.42 -5.91
N PRO A 321 -37.97 -21.36 -6.64
CA PRO A 321 -38.84 -22.52 -6.88
C PRO A 321 -38.18 -23.44 -7.92
N ILE A 322 -38.11 -24.72 -7.64
CA ILE A 322 -37.70 -25.79 -8.56
C ILE A 322 -38.78 -26.87 -8.67
N GLU A 323 -38.86 -27.54 -9.81
CA GLU A 323 -39.78 -28.64 -10.03
C GLU A 323 -39.03 -29.98 -9.96
N ILE A 324 -39.47 -30.88 -9.08
CA ILE A 324 -38.92 -32.23 -8.91
C ILE A 324 -40.06 -33.23 -8.93
N ASP A 325 -40.06 -34.16 -9.87
CA ASP A 325 -41.05 -35.22 -10.03
C ASP A 325 -42.50 -34.68 -10.02
N GLY A 326 -42.76 -33.51 -10.66
CA GLY A 326 -44.04 -32.86 -10.76
C GLY A 326 -44.47 -32.10 -9.48
N LYS A 327 -43.59 -31.92 -8.51
CA LYS A 327 -43.82 -31.13 -7.30
C LYS A 327 -42.95 -29.89 -7.32
N MET A 328 -43.56 -28.75 -6.99
CA MET A 328 -42.82 -27.51 -6.74
C MET A 328 -42.21 -27.50 -5.35
N ILE A 329 -40.91 -27.31 -5.29
CA ILE A 329 -40.13 -27.22 -4.06
C ILE A 329 -39.46 -25.84 -4.04
N ASN A 330 -39.53 -25.16 -2.91
CA ASN A 330 -38.84 -23.88 -2.73
C ASN A 330 -37.50 -24.13 -2.05
N LEU A 331 -36.39 -23.80 -2.74
CA LEU A 331 -35.03 -23.86 -2.17
C LEU A 331 -34.66 -22.50 -1.61
N GLU A 332 -34.14 -22.49 -0.39
CA GLU A 332 -33.61 -21.31 0.26
C GLU A 332 -32.09 -21.17 -0.03
N LEU A 333 -31.55 -19.96 0.08
CA LEU A 333 -30.12 -19.68 -0.05
C LEU A 333 -29.27 -20.54 0.92
N SER A 334 -29.80 -20.88 2.09
CA SER A 334 -29.19 -21.78 3.08
C SER A 334 -29.01 -23.23 2.59
N ASP A 335 -29.80 -23.65 1.58
CA ASP A 335 -29.78 -24.99 1.02
C ASP A 335 -28.71 -25.22 -0.05
N VAL A 336 -27.99 -24.15 -0.39
CA VAL A 336 -26.94 -24.16 -1.40
C VAL A 336 -25.66 -23.52 -0.88
N GLU A 337 -24.54 -23.95 -1.44
CA GLU A 337 -23.23 -23.33 -1.25
C GLU A 337 -22.80 -22.73 -2.59
N ILE A 338 -22.81 -21.39 -2.68
CA ILE A 338 -22.36 -20.68 -3.86
C ILE A 338 -20.88 -20.38 -3.68
N SER A 339 -20.06 -20.77 -4.65
CA SER A 339 -18.62 -20.50 -4.70
C SER A 339 -18.26 -19.93 -6.07
N SER A 340 -17.27 -19.06 -6.12
CA SER A 340 -16.71 -18.55 -7.36
C SER A 340 -15.54 -19.43 -7.79
N LYS A 341 -15.44 -19.71 -9.09
CA LYS A 341 -14.27 -20.34 -9.69
C LYS A 341 -13.59 -19.34 -10.61
N ASP A 342 -12.26 -19.24 -10.46
CA ASP A 342 -11.46 -18.42 -11.35
C ASP A 342 -11.60 -18.91 -12.80
N ILE A 343 -11.70 -17.98 -13.74
CA ILE A 343 -11.60 -18.30 -15.17
C ILE A 343 -10.13 -18.62 -15.47
N GLU A 344 -9.85 -19.52 -16.38
CA GLU A 344 -8.48 -19.87 -16.76
C GLU A 344 -7.72 -18.61 -17.20
N GLY A 345 -6.57 -18.35 -16.59
CA GLY A 345 -5.76 -17.15 -16.79
C GLY A 345 -6.15 -15.94 -15.93
N TRP A 346 -7.21 -16.06 -15.10
CA TRP A 346 -7.69 -14.99 -14.23
C TRP A 346 -7.74 -15.44 -12.78
N LEU A 347 -7.38 -14.52 -11.89
CA LEU A 347 -7.53 -14.68 -10.44
C LEU A 347 -8.47 -13.62 -9.89
N VAL A 348 -9.32 -14.01 -8.97
CA VAL A 348 -10.32 -13.10 -8.38
C VAL A 348 -10.13 -12.98 -6.88
N ALA A 349 -10.27 -11.76 -6.37
CA ALA A 349 -10.35 -11.46 -4.95
C ALA A 349 -11.35 -10.33 -4.70
N ASN A 350 -11.92 -10.30 -3.50
CA ASN A 350 -12.88 -9.28 -3.10
C ASN A 350 -12.66 -8.82 -1.66
N GLU A 351 -13.02 -7.57 -1.39
CA GLU A 351 -13.07 -6.99 -0.05
C GLU A 351 -14.20 -5.96 0.00
N GLY A 352 -15.16 -6.17 0.91
CA GLY A 352 -16.39 -5.38 0.94
C GLY A 352 -17.16 -5.47 -0.37
N SER A 353 -17.49 -4.33 -0.98
CA SER A 353 -18.16 -4.22 -2.29
C SER A 353 -17.22 -4.25 -3.49
N ILE A 354 -15.90 -4.26 -3.26
CA ILE A 354 -14.90 -4.21 -4.33
C ILE A 354 -14.47 -5.63 -4.70
N THR A 355 -14.62 -5.98 -5.96
CA THR A 355 -14.12 -7.23 -6.54
C THR A 355 -13.10 -6.89 -7.62
N VAL A 356 -11.99 -7.62 -7.67
CA VAL A 356 -10.95 -7.46 -8.69
C VAL A 356 -10.63 -8.79 -9.33
N ALA A 357 -10.62 -8.84 -10.65
CA ALA A 357 -10.07 -9.95 -11.42
C ALA A 357 -8.76 -9.52 -12.07
N LEU A 358 -7.70 -10.29 -11.87
CA LEU A 358 -6.36 -10.05 -12.38
C LEU A 358 -6.03 -11.04 -13.51
N ASP A 359 -5.69 -10.52 -14.69
CA ASP A 359 -5.10 -11.30 -15.77
C ASP A 359 -3.64 -11.64 -15.41
N VAL A 360 -3.36 -12.93 -15.26
CA VAL A 360 -2.01 -13.42 -14.92
C VAL A 360 -1.22 -13.91 -16.13
N THR A 361 -1.76 -13.72 -17.32
CA THR A 361 -1.08 -14.06 -18.57
C THR A 361 0.07 -13.09 -18.86
N ILE A 362 1.26 -13.60 -19.08
CA ILE A 362 2.45 -12.80 -19.33
C ILE A 362 2.83 -12.95 -20.81
N SER A 363 2.60 -11.90 -21.60
CA SER A 363 3.07 -11.83 -22.99
C SER A 363 4.59 -11.62 -23.05
N GLU A 364 5.18 -11.87 -24.21
CA GLU A 364 6.62 -11.68 -24.45
C GLU A 364 7.06 -10.22 -24.18
N ASP A 365 6.25 -9.25 -24.60
CA ASP A 365 6.55 -7.83 -24.37
C ASP A 365 6.50 -7.47 -22.87
N LEU A 366 5.51 -8.00 -22.14
CA LEU A 366 5.43 -7.82 -20.68
C LEU A 366 6.60 -8.48 -19.95
N ARG A 367 7.07 -9.64 -20.44
CA ARG A 367 8.26 -10.31 -19.90
C ARG A 367 9.50 -9.43 -20.09
N ARG A 368 9.73 -8.91 -21.30
CA ARG A 368 10.86 -8.03 -21.61
C ARG A 368 10.87 -6.75 -20.78
N GLU A 369 9.71 -6.15 -20.58
CA GLU A 369 9.61 -4.99 -19.67
C GLU A 369 9.91 -5.40 -18.22
N GLY A 370 9.48 -6.58 -17.79
CA GLY A 370 9.82 -7.16 -16.47
C GLY A 370 11.33 -7.30 -16.29
N ASP A 371 12.03 -7.83 -17.31
CA ASP A 371 13.50 -7.97 -17.32
C ASP A 371 14.19 -6.60 -17.17
N ALA A 372 13.70 -5.60 -17.91
CA ALA A 372 14.24 -4.23 -17.82
C ALA A 372 14.08 -3.65 -16.39
N ARG A 373 12.95 -3.87 -15.73
CA ARG A 373 12.69 -3.41 -14.37
C ARG A 373 13.53 -4.15 -13.33
N GLU A 374 13.77 -5.44 -13.53
CA GLU A 374 14.70 -6.20 -12.67
C GLU A 374 16.15 -5.72 -12.86
N LEU A 375 16.57 -5.44 -14.10
CA LEU A 375 17.88 -4.86 -14.38
C LEU A 375 18.07 -3.50 -13.70
N ILE A 376 17.09 -2.60 -13.80
CA ILE A 376 17.11 -1.29 -13.09
C ILE A 376 17.38 -1.50 -11.60
N LYS A 377 16.67 -2.45 -10.97
CA LYS A 377 16.90 -2.76 -9.55
C LYS A 377 18.34 -3.21 -9.27
N ARG A 378 18.92 -4.07 -10.13
CA ARG A 378 20.30 -4.53 -9.97
C ARG A 378 21.27 -3.38 -10.08
N ILE A 379 21.05 -2.48 -11.06
CA ILE A 379 21.88 -1.29 -11.25
C ILE A 379 21.78 -0.36 -10.02
N GLN A 380 20.58 -0.10 -9.51
CA GLN A 380 20.39 0.75 -8.33
C GLN A 380 21.02 0.16 -7.06
N ASN A 381 20.93 -1.16 -6.86
CA ASN A 381 21.64 -1.83 -5.78
C ASN A 381 23.17 -1.67 -5.93
N ALA A 382 23.68 -1.92 -7.14
CA ALA A 382 25.11 -1.78 -7.42
C ALA A 382 25.62 -0.34 -7.24
N ARG A 383 24.83 0.68 -7.57
CA ARG A 383 25.13 2.10 -7.28
C ARG A 383 25.26 2.32 -5.78
N LYS A 384 24.29 1.83 -4.98
CA LYS A 384 24.31 1.93 -3.51
C LYS A 384 25.52 1.23 -2.91
N ASP A 385 25.80 -0.01 -3.34
CA ASP A 385 26.92 -0.82 -2.80
C ASP A 385 28.29 -0.21 -3.11
N ARG A 386 28.38 0.57 -4.19
CA ARG A 386 29.57 1.34 -4.55
C ARG A 386 29.63 2.74 -3.92
N GLY A 387 28.65 3.11 -3.10
CA GLY A 387 28.62 4.40 -2.41
C GLY A 387 28.37 5.59 -3.34
N LEU A 388 27.72 5.38 -4.50
CA LEU A 388 27.35 6.49 -5.37
C LEU A 388 26.22 7.30 -4.75
N GLU A 389 26.31 8.62 -4.92
CA GLU A 389 25.23 9.53 -4.53
C GLU A 389 24.00 9.37 -5.44
N VAL A 390 22.84 9.76 -4.92
CA VAL A 390 21.57 9.63 -5.65
C VAL A 390 21.54 10.44 -6.95
N THR A 391 22.35 11.49 -7.04
CA THR A 391 22.45 12.40 -8.19
C THR A 391 23.60 12.06 -9.16
N ASP A 392 24.46 11.09 -8.81
CA ASP A 392 25.60 10.73 -9.66
C ASP A 392 25.16 10.18 -11.01
N ARG A 393 25.81 10.64 -12.09
CA ARG A 393 25.65 10.13 -13.44
C ARG A 393 26.60 8.97 -13.67
N ILE A 394 26.19 7.98 -14.47
CA ILE A 394 26.98 6.79 -14.70
C ILE A 394 27.10 6.42 -16.17
N LYS A 395 28.23 5.75 -16.50
CA LYS A 395 28.39 4.91 -17.68
C LYS A 395 28.15 3.46 -17.28
N LEU A 396 27.26 2.78 -17.99
CA LEU A 396 26.87 1.40 -17.77
C LEU A 396 27.39 0.51 -18.91
N THR A 397 28.21 -0.48 -18.57
CA THR A 397 28.64 -1.53 -19.51
C THR A 397 27.99 -2.84 -19.11
N ILE A 398 27.41 -3.55 -20.07
CA ILE A 398 26.66 -4.79 -19.85
C ILE A 398 27.26 -5.90 -20.73
N LEU A 399 27.52 -7.07 -20.12
CA LEU A 399 27.87 -8.28 -20.86
C LEU A 399 26.65 -8.79 -21.61
N LYS A 400 26.77 -9.04 -22.90
CA LYS A 400 25.70 -9.62 -23.72
C LYS A 400 25.29 -11.00 -23.18
N PHE A 401 24.00 -11.25 -23.07
CA PHE A 401 23.45 -12.52 -22.64
C PHE A 401 22.06 -12.74 -23.27
N GLY A 402 21.91 -13.76 -24.12
CA GLY A 402 20.63 -14.17 -24.70
C GLY A 402 19.73 -13.01 -25.12
N ASP A 403 18.46 -13.07 -24.73
CA ASP A 403 17.43 -12.08 -25.08
C ASP A 403 17.52 -10.78 -24.24
N LEU A 404 18.47 -10.69 -23.29
CA LEU A 404 18.60 -9.49 -22.45
C LEU A 404 18.86 -8.22 -23.26
N GLN A 405 19.63 -8.35 -24.38
CA GLN A 405 19.91 -7.21 -25.23
C GLN A 405 18.61 -6.66 -25.84
N GLU A 406 17.72 -7.52 -26.33
CA GLU A 406 16.44 -7.09 -26.90
C GLU A 406 15.53 -6.46 -25.86
N SER A 407 15.47 -7.04 -24.64
CA SER A 407 14.75 -6.45 -23.49
C SER A 407 15.26 -5.05 -23.15
N ILE A 408 16.59 -4.83 -23.23
CA ILE A 408 17.20 -3.52 -22.95
C ILE A 408 16.96 -2.54 -24.10
N ASP A 409 17.13 -2.96 -25.35
CA ASP A 409 16.96 -2.09 -26.52
C ASP A 409 15.52 -1.55 -26.58
N ASN A 410 14.52 -2.39 -26.29
CA ASN A 410 13.12 -2.00 -26.25
C ASN A 410 12.79 -1.04 -25.10
N ASN A 411 13.60 -1.03 -24.03
CA ASN A 411 13.35 -0.23 -22.82
C ASN A 411 14.52 0.71 -22.47
N LYS A 412 15.38 1.03 -23.44
CA LYS A 412 16.65 1.73 -23.23
C LYS A 412 16.48 3.08 -22.53
N GLU A 413 15.60 3.93 -23.05
CA GLU A 413 15.34 5.25 -22.49
C GLU A 413 14.84 5.16 -21.04
N TYR A 414 13.95 4.20 -20.77
CA TYR A 414 13.43 3.95 -19.43
C TYR A 414 14.54 3.53 -18.48
N ILE A 415 15.40 2.56 -18.87
CA ILE A 415 16.53 2.10 -18.05
C ILE A 415 17.47 3.26 -17.77
N MET A 416 17.92 3.99 -18.80
CA MET A 416 18.85 5.10 -18.66
C MET A 416 18.30 6.19 -17.74
N SER A 417 17.02 6.55 -17.90
CA SER A 417 16.38 7.58 -17.10
C SER A 417 16.23 7.19 -15.63
N GLU A 418 15.90 5.92 -15.32
CA GLU A 418 15.71 5.45 -13.95
C GLU A 418 17.02 5.16 -13.22
N THR A 419 18.14 5.05 -13.94
CA THR A 419 19.45 4.74 -13.36
C THR A 419 20.45 5.89 -13.48
N LEU A 420 20.04 7.05 -14.04
CA LEU A 420 20.90 8.19 -14.34
C LEU A 420 22.11 7.77 -15.21
N THR A 421 21.87 6.89 -16.17
CA THR A 421 22.88 6.41 -17.11
C THR A 421 22.98 7.36 -18.30
N GLU A 422 24.15 7.93 -18.55
CA GLU A 422 24.45 8.79 -19.71
C GLU A 422 24.87 7.95 -20.94
N GLU A 423 25.60 6.88 -20.68
CA GLU A 423 26.10 6.00 -21.73
C GLU A 423 25.86 4.53 -21.36
N LEU A 424 25.22 3.77 -22.26
CA LEU A 424 24.96 2.35 -22.13
C LEU A 424 25.62 1.59 -23.29
N VAL A 425 26.52 0.65 -22.96
CA VAL A 425 27.33 -0.09 -23.93
C VAL A 425 27.22 -1.58 -23.69
N PHE A 426 27.05 -2.38 -24.74
CA PHE A 426 27.14 -3.83 -24.69
C PHE A 426 28.53 -4.32 -25.13
N VAL A 427 29.04 -5.33 -24.44
CA VAL A 427 30.31 -5.97 -24.72
C VAL A 427 30.17 -7.49 -24.78
N ASP A 428 31.01 -8.15 -25.58
CA ASP A 428 31.01 -9.61 -25.69
C ASP A 428 31.86 -10.26 -24.59
N GLN A 429 32.74 -9.49 -23.93
CA GLN A 429 33.54 -9.95 -22.78
C GLN A 429 33.64 -8.83 -21.76
N LEU A 430 33.47 -9.19 -20.48
CA LEU A 430 33.58 -8.28 -19.34
C LEU A 430 34.31 -9.02 -18.21
N ILE A 431 35.61 -8.67 -18.02
CA ILE A 431 36.46 -9.31 -17.01
C ILE A 431 36.07 -8.77 -15.63
N ASP A 432 36.04 -7.44 -15.50
CA ASP A 432 35.70 -6.74 -14.28
C ASP A 432 34.21 -6.37 -14.29
N GLY A 433 33.53 -6.51 -13.15
CA GLY A 433 32.13 -6.15 -13.03
C GLY A 433 31.41 -6.93 -11.95
N LEU A 434 30.16 -6.56 -11.72
CA LEU A 434 29.27 -7.23 -10.78
C LEU A 434 28.42 -8.27 -11.53
N ASP A 435 28.43 -9.51 -11.08
CA ASP A 435 27.52 -10.53 -11.58
C ASP A 435 26.07 -10.20 -11.19
N ILE A 436 25.20 -10.27 -12.16
CA ILE A 436 23.75 -10.10 -11.97
C ILE A 436 23.02 -11.37 -12.38
N GLU A 437 22.09 -11.80 -11.54
CA GLU A 437 21.25 -12.95 -11.81
C GLU A 437 19.81 -12.64 -11.42
N PHE A 438 18.88 -12.89 -12.33
CA PHE A 438 17.45 -12.81 -12.09
C PHE A 438 16.69 -13.65 -13.13
N ASP A 439 15.69 -14.38 -12.65
CA ASP A 439 14.93 -15.34 -13.45
C ASP A 439 15.85 -16.30 -14.23
N THR A 440 15.87 -16.25 -15.56
CA THR A 440 16.77 -17.07 -16.41
C THR A 440 18.00 -16.31 -16.87
N ILE A 441 18.12 -15.03 -16.54
CA ILE A 441 19.17 -14.15 -17.03
C ILE A 441 20.37 -14.19 -16.08
N LYS A 442 21.55 -14.46 -16.66
CA LYS A 442 22.85 -14.38 -15.99
C LYS A 442 23.78 -13.48 -16.82
N SER A 443 24.16 -12.35 -16.28
CA SER A 443 25.01 -11.40 -16.99
C SER A 443 25.95 -10.70 -16.00
N LYS A 444 26.70 -9.74 -16.49
CA LYS A 444 27.64 -8.93 -15.68
C LYS A 444 27.48 -7.47 -16.07
N ILE A 445 27.55 -6.60 -15.07
CA ILE A 445 27.48 -5.15 -15.27
C ILE A 445 28.70 -4.45 -14.67
N LEU A 446 29.17 -3.40 -15.34
CA LEU A 446 30.18 -2.50 -14.82
C LEU A 446 29.63 -1.08 -14.81
N ILE A 447 29.72 -0.43 -13.66
CA ILE A 447 29.22 0.94 -13.43
C ILE A 447 30.43 1.83 -13.18
N ASN A 448 30.57 2.87 -13.96
CA ASN A 448 31.59 3.91 -13.76
C ASN A 448 30.90 5.25 -13.53
N LYS A 449 31.29 5.98 -12.51
CA LYS A 449 30.84 7.36 -12.26
C LYS A 449 31.43 8.26 -13.35
N MET A 450 30.60 9.16 -13.87
CA MET A 450 31.01 10.14 -14.87
C MET A 450 31.32 11.48 -14.23
#